data_2ef646d90a4ddabb23604bd273a67421
#
_entry.id   2ef646d90a4ddabb23604bd273a67421
#
_cell.length_a   1.000
_cell.length_b   1.000
_cell.length_c   1.000
_cell.angle_alpha   90.00
_cell.angle_beta   90.00
_cell.angle_gamma   90.00
#
_symmetry.space_group_name_H-M   'P 1'
#
loop_
_entity.id
_entity.type
_entity.pdbx_description
1 polymer ?
#
loop_
_entity_poly.entity_id
_entity_poly.type
_entity_poly.pdbx_seq_one_letter_code
_entity_poly.pdbx_strand_id
1 'polypeptide(L)'
;MRAMERVESLRARLVGRLPTWDSRRERLLGWWGPLTFAVLGGILRFWRLDRPHQLVFDETYYVKQGVSMLRYGVEMRWKGEGEEVDPLFTHGTLDVFKTTEGDMVVHPPVGKWVIAFGEWILGATSSWGWRFSVAVLGTISILLIGRIARRLFASSLLGTVAAFITAFEGHHFVHSRTGLLDIILMFFALAAFGALLVDRDHYRERLAHLVGSARPGTRWRYGPMVWWRPWRLVAALMLGLAAGTKWSGLYFFVAFGLMTVFWDIGARRAAGVRHWFLGGVLKDGVWAFVSMTAVILVTYLASFVGWFRSEHGYARRWAEEHPGEGVGWLPAPLRSLLHYHQEILTFHNGLTSPHSYESNPWSWSIQSRPTSFFYETKGPGDYGCDVDKCSKAISSLGSVSVWWLATAALFVLLVAWAMRRDWRAGAILAGLAGGWLPWFLIQHRTIFTFYTIAFQPWIVLAVVYLLALLLPPAGAAPRRRQIGYALLGVYLLVVLANFAFNWPIYTAQVIPYEHWQWRMWFPSWV
;
A
#
# COMPACT_ATOMS: atom_id res chain seq x y z
N MET A 1 -13.82 -39.07 21.94
CA MET A 1 -15.07 -38.56 21.36
C MET A 1 -15.42 -37.16 21.88
N ARG A 2 -15.77 -36.97 23.17
CA ARG A 2 -16.20 -35.64 23.74
C ARG A 2 -15.19 -34.47 23.61
N ALA A 3 -13.85 -34.72 23.56
CA ALA A 3 -12.87 -33.64 23.37
C ALA A 3 -12.82 -33.16 21.92
N MET A 4 -12.90 -34.08 20.97
CA MET A 4 -12.91 -33.77 19.53
C MET A 4 -14.16 -33.00 19.12
N GLU A 5 -15.32 -33.39 19.61
CA GLU A 5 -16.60 -32.67 19.41
C GLU A 5 -16.55 -31.21 19.96
N ARG A 6 -15.90 -31.00 21.12
CA ARG A 6 -15.68 -29.66 21.69
C ARG A 6 -14.75 -28.83 20.82
N VAL A 7 -13.67 -29.41 20.31
CA VAL A 7 -12.74 -28.71 19.40
C VAL A 7 -13.47 -28.27 18.13
N GLU A 8 -14.26 -29.18 17.51
CA GLU A 8 -15.02 -28.87 16.30
C GLU A 8 -16.08 -27.80 16.53
N SER A 9 -16.83 -27.87 17.64
CA SER A 9 -17.82 -26.86 18.04
C SER A 9 -17.16 -25.47 18.24
N LEU A 10 -16.02 -25.42 18.93
CA LEU A 10 -15.26 -24.20 19.11
C LEU A 10 -14.69 -23.68 17.79
N ARG A 11 -14.16 -24.56 16.95
CA ARG A 11 -13.66 -24.21 15.62
C ARG A 11 -14.77 -23.58 14.78
N ALA A 12 -15.94 -24.21 14.71
CA ALA A 12 -17.10 -23.69 13.98
C ALA A 12 -17.50 -22.29 14.48
N ARG A 13 -17.45 -22.03 15.79
CA ARG A 13 -17.78 -20.74 16.40
C ARG A 13 -16.69 -19.69 16.18
N LEU A 14 -15.40 -20.04 16.25
CA LEU A 14 -14.28 -19.10 16.20
C LEU A 14 -13.89 -18.77 14.76
N VAL A 15 -13.79 -19.78 13.89
CA VAL A 15 -13.37 -19.63 12.49
C VAL A 15 -14.56 -19.32 11.59
N GLY A 16 -15.74 -19.78 11.96
CA GLY A 16 -16.94 -19.69 11.16
C GLY A 16 -16.90 -20.66 9.96
N ARG A 17 -17.79 -20.48 9.03
CA ARG A 17 -17.70 -21.13 7.73
C ARG A 17 -16.59 -20.41 6.95
N LEU A 18 -15.37 -20.95 6.97
CA LEU A 18 -14.43 -20.65 5.90
C LEU A 18 -15.16 -20.92 4.58
N PRO A 19 -14.89 -20.10 3.52
CA PRO A 19 -15.39 -20.44 2.21
C PRO A 19 -15.13 -21.93 2.01
N THR A 20 -16.11 -22.63 1.45
CA THR A 20 -15.97 -24.04 1.10
C THR A 20 -14.84 -24.16 0.07
N TRP A 21 -13.60 -24.15 0.58
CA TRP A 21 -12.38 -24.37 -0.20
C TRP A 21 -12.39 -25.78 -0.82
N ASP A 22 -13.41 -26.57 -0.47
CA ASP A 22 -13.52 -27.98 -0.71
C ASP A 22 -13.90 -28.30 -2.15
N SER A 23 -14.63 -27.45 -2.86
CA SER A 23 -14.88 -27.68 -4.28
C SER A 23 -13.67 -27.26 -5.12
N ARG A 24 -13.21 -28.16 -5.99
CA ARG A 24 -12.15 -27.88 -6.98
C ARG A 24 -12.46 -26.62 -7.79
N ARG A 25 -13.73 -26.43 -8.14
CA ARG A 25 -14.22 -25.27 -8.90
C ARG A 25 -13.99 -23.96 -8.15
N GLU A 26 -14.36 -23.85 -6.88
CA GLU A 26 -14.17 -22.63 -6.07
C GLU A 26 -12.68 -22.33 -5.82
N ARG A 27 -11.86 -23.35 -5.66
CA ARG A 27 -10.40 -23.17 -5.58
C ARG A 27 -9.84 -22.60 -6.88
N LEU A 28 -10.23 -23.17 -8.02
CA LEU A 28 -9.78 -22.72 -9.34
C LEU A 28 -10.27 -21.28 -9.63
N LEU A 29 -11.55 -21.00 -9.49
CA LEU A 29 -12.12 -19.66 -9.71
C LEU A 29 -11.49 -18.62 -8.80
N GLY A 30 -11.18 -18.98 -7.56
CA GLY A 30 -10.52 -18.10 -6.59
C GLY A 30 -9.07 -17.73 -6.95
N TRP A 31 -8.43 -18.45 -7.87
CA TRP A 31 -7.12 -18.11 -8.42
C TRP A 31 -7.24 -17.52 -9.83
N TRP A 32 -7.94 -18.19 -10.72
CA TRP A 32 -8.02 -17.78 -12.13
C TRP A 32 -8.67 -16.41 -12.33
N GLY A 33 -9.74 -16.09 -11.58
CA GLY A 33 -10.37 -14.78 -11.67
C GLY A 33 -9.40 -13.62 -11.38
N PRO A 34 -8.81 -13.55 -10.16
CA PRO A 34 -7.82 -12.52 -9.85
C PRO A 34 -6.57 -12.58 -10.74
N LEU A 35 -6.08 -13.76 -11.13
CA LEU A 35 -4.92 -13.91 -11.99
C LEU A 35 -5.18 -13.35 -13.40
N THR A 36 -6.37 -13.59 -13.97
CA THR A 36 -6.75 -13.02 -15.27
C THR A 36 -6.62 -11.49 -15.25
N PHE A 37 -7.16 -10.83 -14.22
CA PHE A 37 -7.07 -9.37 -14.13
C PHE A 37 -5.69 -8.87 -13.72
N ALA A 38 -4.90 -9.67 -13.00
CA ALA A 38 -3.49 -9.35 -12.78
C ALA A 38 -2.69 -9.40 -14.08
N VAL A 39 -2.91 -10.40 -14.93
CA VAL A 39 -2.24 -10.50 -16.25
C VAL A 39 -2.69 -9.36 -17.16
N LEU A 40 -4.00 -9.12 -17.32
CA LEU A 40 -4.51 -8.02 -18.15
C LEU A 40 -4.03 -6.65 -17.63
N GLY A 41 -4.15 -6.41 -16.34
CA GLY A 41 -3.66 -5.20 -15.70
C GLY A 41 -2.14 -5.05 -15.80
N GLY A 42 -1.40 -6.15 -15.77
CA GLY A 42 0.04 -6.19 -16.03
C GLY A 42 0.38 -5.77 -17.46
N ILE A 43 -0.26 -6.38 -18.46
CA ILE A 43 -0.07 -6.00 -19.86
C ILE A 43 -0.25 -4.49 -20.05
N LEU A 44 -1.31 -3.92 -19.46
CA LEU A 44 -1.56 -2.47 -19.54
C LEU A 44 -0.49 -1.65 -18.82
N ARG A 45 0.05 -2.12 -17.67
CA ARG A 45 1.11 -1.42 -16.92
C ARG A 45 2.45 -1.43 -17.64
N PHE A 46 2.76 -2.52 -18.32
CA PHE A 46 3.98 -2.64 -19.10
C PHE A 46 3.87 -2.04 -20.52
N TRP A 47 2.66 -1.75 -21.03
CA TRP A 47 2.49 -1.16 -22.35
C TRP A 47 3.11 0.23 -22.42
N ARG A 48 4.12 0.41 -23.30
CA ARG A 48 4.88 1.66 -23.47
C ARG A 48 5.35 2.25 -22.12
N LEU A 49 5.90 1.41 -21.26
CA LEU A 49 6.37 1.81 -19.93
C LEU A 49 7.54 2.81 -20.02
N ASP A 50 8.28 2.79 -21.10
CA ASP A 50 9.39 3.69 -21.46
C ASP A 50 8.95 5.12 -21.78
N ARG A 51 7.66 5.41 -21.85
CA ARG A 51 7.17 6.72 -22.27
C ARG A 51 6.52 7.50 -21.13
N PRO A 52 6.86 8.80 -20.99
CA PRO A 52 7.94 9.54 -21.67
C PRO A 52 9.32 9.06 -21.22
N HIS A 53 10.34 9.16 -22.10
CA HIS A 53 11.72 8.86 -21.74
C HIS A 53 12.37 10.08 -21.07
N GLN A 54 11.90 10.38 -19.88
CA GLN A 54 12.41 11.43 -18.99
C GLN A 54 11.97 11.12 -17.58
N LEU A 55 12.65 11.68 -16.59
CA LEU A 55 12.24 11.60 -15.19
C LEU A 55 11.02 12.51 -14.99
N VAL A 56 9.97 11.95 -14.38
CA VAL A 56 8.72 12.68 -14.12
C VAL A 56 8.49 12.77 -12.62
N PHE A 57 8.09 13.95 -12.17
CA PHE A 57 7.79 14.20 -10.76
C PHE A 57 8.97 13.76 -9.85
N ASP A 58 8.72 13.08 -8.74
CA ASP A 58 9.77 12.64 -7.81
C ASP A 58 10.70 11.54 -8.36
N GLU A 59 10.51 11.05 -9.61
CA GLU A 59 11.50 10.19 -10.27
C GLU A 59 12.88 10.87 -10.29
N THR A 60 12.91 12.22 -10.39
CA THR A 60 14.18 12.99 -10.35
C THR A 60 15.03 12.71 -9.12
N TYR A 61 14.41 12.34 -8.01
CA TYR A 61 15.14 11.97 -6.77
C TYR A 61 15.40 10.48 -6.70
N TYR A 62 14.34 9.66 -6.71
CA TYR A 62 14.44 8.25 -6.33
C TYR A 62 15.18 7.40 -7.34
N VAL A 63 15.08 7.71 -8.62
CA VAL A 63 15.77 7.01 -9.70
C VAL A 63 17.29 7.24 -9.61
N LYS A 64 17.74 8.47 -9.54
CA LYS A 64 19.17 8.77 -9.36
C LYS A 64 19.72 8.18 -8.06
N GLN A 65 18.95 8.25 -6.97
CA GLN A 65 19.34 7.63 -5.69
C GLN A 65 19.46 6.11 -5.81
N GLY A 66 18.57 5.44 -6.57
CA GLY A 66 18.66 4.01 -6.86
C GLY A 66 19.98 3.64 -7.53
N VAL A 67 20.34 4.35 -8.60
CA VAL A 67 21.63 4.17 -9.30
C VAL A 67 22.82 4.46 -8.38
N SER A 68 22.74 5.52 -7.57
CA SER A 68 23.77 5.83 -6.58
C SER A 68 24.00 4.67 -5.61
N MET A 69 22.92 4.09 -5.10
CA MET A 69 22.99 2.95 -4.19
C MET A 69 23.58 1.70 -4.85
N LEU A 70 23.33 1.45 -6.14
CA LEU A 70 23.96 0.35 -6.88
C LEU A 70 25.46 0.53 -7.04
N ARG A 71 25.94 1.76 -7.18
CA ARG A 71 27.35 2.08 -7.44
C ARG A 71 28.17 2.25 -6.18
N TYR A 72 27.60 2.92 -5.19
CA TYR A 72 28.32 3.36 -3.98
C TYR A 72 27.79 2.71 -2.69
N GLY A 73 26.69 1.96 -2.77
CA GLY A 73 26.03 1.35 -1.62
C GLY A 73 25.16 2.31 -0.82
N VAL A 74 25.24 3.62 -1.09
CA VAL A 74 24.51 4.70 -0.42
C VAL A 74 24.07 5.77 -1.42
N GLU A 75 23.21 6.66 -0.98
CA GLU A 75 22.81 7.84 -1.73
C GLU A 75 23.91 8.89 -1.70
N MET A 76 24.47 9.20 -2.86
CA MET A 76 25.47 10.23 -3.07
C MET A 76 24.82 11.46 -3.70
N ARG A 77 25.27 12.63 -3.31
CA ARG A 77 24.84 13.90 -3.88
C ARG A 77 25.26 13.99 -5.35
N TRP A 78 24.42 14.57 -6.20
CA TRP A 78 24.76 14.82 -7.59
C TRP A 78 25.43 16.17 -7.82
N LYS A 79 26.05 16.33 -8.98
CA LYS A 79 26.78 17.53 -9.44
C LYS A 79 25.78 18.46 -10.14
N GLY A 80 25.40 19.58 -9.56
CA GLY A 80 24.47 20.54 -10.13
C GLY A 80 23.03 20.40 -9.65
N GLU A 81 22.11 21.13 -10.25
CA GLU A 81 20.68 21.12 -9.94
C GLU A 81 19.94 20.02 -10.70
N GLY A 82 18.79 19.58 -10.21
CA GLY A 82 18.03 18.49 -10.80
C GLY A 82 17.66 18.71 -12.26
N GLU A 83 17.25 19.90 -12.63
CA GLU A 83 16.88 20.26 -14.00
C GLU A 83 18.05 20.16 -14.99
N GLU A 84 19.28 20.38 -14.56
CA GLU A 84 20.49 20.24 -15.38
C GLU A 84 20.95 18.77 -15.47
N VAL A 85 20.82 18.03 -14.37
CA VAL A 85 21.34 16.67 -14.22
C VAL A 85 20.40 15.64 -14.88
N ASP A 86 19.08 15.85 -14.83
CA ASP A 86 18.10 14.89 -15.33
C ASP A 86 18.25 14.57 -16.83
N PRO A 87 18.43 15.56 -17.72
CA PRO A 87 18.70 15.27 -19.14
C PRO A 87 20.01 14.50 -19.35
N LEU A 88 21.09 14.88 -18.65
CA LEU A 88 22.38 14.18 -18.74
C LEU A 88 22.23 12.71 -18.32
N PHE A 89 21.56 12.47 -17.22
CA PHE A 89 21.30 11.13 -16.70
C PHE A 89 20.50 10.29 -17.71
N THR A 90 19.38 10.81 -18.22
CA THR A 90 18.52 10.08 -19.16
C THR A 90 19.18 9.83 -20.51
N HIS A 91 20.15 10.67 -20.90
CA HIS A 91 20.97 10.45 -22.10
C HIS A 91 22.19 9.54 -21.88
N GLY A 92 22.31 8.89 -20.73
CA GLY A 92 23.31 7.87 -20.48
C GLY A 92 24.52 8.30 -19.67
N THR A 93 24.59 9.57 -19.24
CA THR A 93 25.69 10.05 -18.40
C THR A 93 25.49 9.60 -16.95
N LEU A 94 26.35 8.70 -16.50
CA LEU A 94 26.29 8.19 -15.13
C LEU A 94 27.32 8.83 -14.20
N ASP A 95 28.20 9.71 -14.71
CA ASP A 95 29.13 10.51 -13.89
C ASP A 95 28.49 11.81 -13.40
N VAL A 96 27.29 11.68 -12.87
CA VAL A 96 26.51 12.80 -12.32
C VAL A 96 26.63 12.91 -10.79
N PHE A 97 27.32 11.99 -10.14
CA PHE A 97 27.43 11.92 -8.68
C PHE A 97 28.75 12.48 -8.17
N LYS A 98 28.73 13.12 -7.00
CA LYS A 98 29.93 13.36 -6.19
C LYS A 98 30.34 12.06 -5.50
N THR A 99 31.63 11.71 -5.56
CA THR A 99 32.11 10.40 -5.10
C THR A 99 32.41 10.31 -3.60
N THR A 100 32.46 11.45 -2.93
CA THR A 100 32.83 11.56 -1.51
C THR A 100 31.82 12.29 -0.63
N GLU A 101 30.68 12.70 -1.20
CA GLU A 101 29.65 13.47 -0.48
C GLU A 101 28.30 12.74 -0.51
N GLY A 102 27.88 12.21 0.64
CA GLY A 102 26.58 11.59 0.82
C GLY A 102 25.44 12.61 0.73
N ASP A 103 24.32 12.19 0.18
CA ASP A 103 23.13 13.03 0.03
C ASP A 103 22.21 12.94 1.25
N MET A 104 21.70 14.08 1.70
CA MET A 104 20.65 14.13 2.72
C MET A 104 19.33 13.74 2.09
N VAL A 105 18.87 12.51 2.30
CA VAL A 105 17.62 12.02 1.75
C VAL A 105 16.58 11.81 2.84
N VAL A 106 15.33 12.17 2.52
CA VAL A 106 14.25 12.25 3.52
C VAL A 106 13.44 10.96 3.67
N HIS A 107 13.76 9.95 2.89
CA HIS A 107 13.09 8.65 2.95
C HIS A 107 14.09 7.51 3.11
N PRO A 108 13.76 6.46 3.89
CA PRO A 108 14.61 5.29 4.10
C PRO A 108 14.91 4.51 2.81
N PRO A 109 15.89 3.58 2.83
CA PRO A 109 16.47 3.00 1.61
C PRO A 109 15.63 1.99 0.85
N VAL A 110 14.65 1.28 1.49
CA VAL A 110 13.97 0.10 0.87
C VAL A 110 13.35 0.41 -0.48
N GLY A 111 12.60 1.51 -0.58
CA GLY A 111 11.90 1.83 -1.83
C GLY A 111 12.88 2.13 -2.97
N LYS A 112 14.00 2.78 -2.66
CA LYS A 112 15.06 3.08 -3.63
C LYS A 112 15.80 1.80 -4.07
N TRP A 113 16.05 0.85 -3.16
CA TRP A 113 16.57 -0.47 -3.52
C TRP A 113 15.62 -1.25 -4.43
N VAL A 114 14.30 -1.10 -4.25
CA VAL A 114 13.31 -1.72 -5.16
C VAL A 114 13.38 -1.11 -6.55
N ILE A 115 13.52 0.21 -6.69
CA ILE A 115 13.73 0.88 -7.98
C ILE A 115 15.06 0.43 -8.58
N ALA A 116 16.13 0.49 -7.81
CA ALA A 116 17.48 0.06 -8.17
C ALA A 116 17.53 -1.37 -8.73
N PHE A 117 16.71 -2.28 -8.22
CA PHE A 117 16.62 -3.65 -8.75
C PHE A 117 16.18 -3.67 -10.22
N GLY A 118 15.21 -2.85 -10.60
CA GLY A 118 14.81 -2.74 -12.00
C GLY A 118 15.91 -2.09 -12.88
N GLU A 119 16.57 -1.08 -12.36
CA GLU A 119 17.70 -0.40 -12.99
C GLU A 119 18.88 -1.36 -13.23
N TRP A 120 19.14 -2.23 -12.28
CA TRP A 120 20.17 -3.27 -12.40
C TRP A 120 19.87 -4.27 -13.53
N ILE A 121 18.60 -4.67 -13.68
CA ILE A 121 18.21 -5.70 -14.67
C ILE A 121 18.08 -5.10 -16.09
N LEU A 122 17.47 -3.92 -16.23
CA LEU A 122 17.05 -3.36 -17.51
C LEU A 122 17.79 -2.08 -17.91
N GLY A 123 18.79 -1.68 -17.13
CA GLY A 123 19.63 -0.53 -17.39
C GLY A 123 19.28 0.69 -16.56
N ALA A 124 20.30 1.31 -15.99
CA ALA A 124 20.19 2.42 -15.06
C ALA A 124 19.57 3.68 -15.67
N THR A 125 19.82 3.95 -16.93
CA THR A 125 19.34 5.13 -17.67
C THR A 125 18.16 4.81 -18.60
N SER A 126 17.58 3.61 -18.47
CA SER A 126 16.42 3.17 -19.23
C SER A 126 15.13 3.43 -18.43
N SER A 127 14.13 4.06 -19.06
CA SER A 127 12.80 4.23 -18.44
C SER A 127 12.15 2.89 -18.09
N TRP A 128 12.46 1.83 -18.82
CA TRP A 128 12.10 0.47 -18.43
C TRP A 128 12.76 0.08 -17.10
N GLY A 129 14.04 0.42 -16.91
CA GLY A 129 14.80 0.08 -15.71
C GLY A 129 14.13 0.66 -14.48
N TRP A 130 14.01 1.96 -14.39
CA TRP A 130 13.51 2.60 -13.16
C TRP A 130 12.00 2.42 -12.90
N ARG A 131 11.19 2.07 -13.92
CA ARG A 131 9.75 1.80 -13.76
C ARG A 131 9.39 0.33 -13.64
N PHE A 132 10.32 -0.58 -13.93
CA PHE A 132 10.06 -2.02 -13.97
C PHE A 132 9.54 -2.56 -12.64
N SER A 133 10.27 -2.31 -11.56
CA SER A 133 9.94 -2.86 -10.25
C SER A 133 8.58 -2.39 -9.74
N VAL A 134 8.24 -1.12 -9.95
CA VAL A 134 6.92 -0.58 -9.57
C VAL A 134 5.80 -1.17 -10.42
N ALA A 135 6.05 -1.44 -11.71
CA ALA A 135 5.08 -2.11 -12.59
C ALA A 135 4.84 -3.58 -12.16
N VAL A 136 5.89 -4.29 -11.76
CA VAL A 136 5.79 -5.64 -11.20
C VAL A 136 4.98 -5.62 -9.90
N LEU A 137 5.32 -4.76 -8.93
CA LEU A 137 4.61 -4.67 -7.65
C LEU A 137 3.16 -4.26 -7.84
N GLY A 138 2.89 -3.29 -8.72
CA GLY A 138 1.53 -2.91 -9.09
C GLY A 138 0.73 -4.05 -9.72
N THR A 139 1.36 -4.89 -10.53
CA THR A 139 0.73 -6.08 -11.13
C THR A 139 0.44 -7.15 -10.07
N ILE A 140 1.40 -7.45 -9.20
CA ILE A 140 1.22 -8.44 -8.12
C ILE A 140 0.16 -7.98 -7.13
N SER A 141 0.04 -6.67 -6.86
CA SER A 141 -0.96 -6.14 -5.94
C SER A 141 -2.40 -6.37 -6.42
N ILE A 142 -2.65 -6.45 -7.74
CA ILE A 142 -3.95 -6.83 -8.31
C ILE A 142 -4.32 -8.27 -7.92
N LEU A 143 -3.38 -9.19 -8.03
CA LEU A 143 -3.59 -10.57 -7.57
C LEU A 143 -3.80 -10.62 -6.06
N LEU A 144 -2.97 -9.90 -5.31
CA LEU A 144 -2.98 -9.90 -3.86
C LEU A 144 -4.30 -9.37 -3.29
N ILE A 145 -4.81 -8.24 -3.79
CA ILE A 145 -6.10 -7.70 -3.34
C ILE A 145 -7.26 -8.63 -3.68
N GLY A 146 -7.22 -9.29 -4.84
CA GLY A 146 -8.21 -10.29 -5.20
C GLY A 146 -8.22 -11.49 -4.23
N ARG A 147 -7.03 -11.93 -3.81
CA ARG A 147 -6.89 -13.02 -2.80
C ARG A 147 -7.34 -12.57 -1.41
N ILE A 148 -7.03 -11.33 -1.03
CA ILE A 148 -7.47 -10.71 0.23
C ILE A 148 -9.00 -10.57 0.25
N ALA A 149 -9.59 -10.00 -0.78
CA ALA A 149 -11.05 -9.84 -0.88
C ALA A 149 -11.77 -11.19 -0.87
N ARG A 150 -11.25 -12.20 -1.60
CA ARG A 150 -11.79 -13.56 -1.54
C ARG A 150 -11.79 -14.12 -0.12
N ARG A 151 -10.72 -13.92 0.65
CA ARG A 151 -10.65 -14.36 2.04
C ARG A 151 -11.61 -13.58 2.94
N LEU A 152 -11.62 -12.26 2.79
CA LEU A 152 -12.41 -11.35 3.62
C LEU A 152 -13.93 -11.59 3.44
N PHE A 153 -14.38 -11.79 2.21
CA PHE A 153 -15.79 -11.95 1.85
C PHE A 153 -16.23 -13.40 1.65
N ALA A 154 -15.31 -14.35 1.75
CA ALA A 154 -15.57 -15.75 1.49
C ALA A 154 -16.19 -16.02 0.09
N SER A 155 -15.77 -15.27 -0.94
CA SER A 155 -16.36 -15.28 -2.29
C SER A 155 -15.31 -15.12 -3.37
N SER A 156 -15.21 -16.10 -4.27
CA SER A 156 -14.34 -16.02 -5.45
C SER A 156 -14.77 -14.91 -6.42
N LEU A 157 -16.08 -14.66 -6.54
CA LEU A 157 -16.62 -13.56 -7.35
C LEU A 157 -16.14 -12.22 -6.82
N LEU A 158 -16.29 -11.95 -5.52
CA LEU A 158 -15.87 -10.67 -4.93
C LEU A 158 -14.36 -10.49 -4.95
N GLY A 159 -13.60 -11.59 -4.86
CA GLY A 159 -12.16 -11.55 -5.11
C GLY A 159 -11.81 -11.14 -6.54
N THR A 160 -12.52 -11.67 -7.52
CA THR A 160 -12.35 -11.30 -8.94
C THR A 160 -12.76 -9.85 -9.19
N VAL A 161 -13.86 -9.39 -8.58
CA VAL A 161 -14.33 -7.98 -8.66
C VAL A 161 -13.28 -7.01 -8.08
N ALA A 162 -12.67 -7.33 -6.93
CA ALA A 162 -11.61 -6.52 -6.35
C ALA A 162 -10.39 -6.41 -7.29
N ALA A 163 -9.98 -7.53 -7.89
CA ALA A 163 -8.89 -7.56 -8.87
C ALA A 163 -9.23 -6.75 -10.12
N PHE A 164 -10.46 -6.87 -10.65
CA PHE A 164 -10.94 -6.07 -11.78
C PHE A 164 -10.87 -4.57 -11.48
N ILE A 165 -11.46 -4.13 -10.36
CA ILE A 165 -11.49 -2.71 -10.00
C ILE A 165 -10.04 -2.18 -9.89
N THR A 166 -9.14 -2.91 -9.23
CA THR A 166 -7.74 -2.49 -9.08
C THR A 166 -6.98 -2.47 -10.41
N ALA A 167 -7.29 -3.40 -11.33
CA ALA A 167 -6.67 -3.42 -12.65
C ALA A 167 -6.98 -2.16 -13.47
N PHE A 168 -8.23 -1.65 -13.34
CA PHE A 168 -8.77 -0.52 -14.09
C PHE A 168 -9.02 0.73 -13.22
N GLU A 169 -8.26 0.90 -12.14
CA GLU A 169 -8.29 2.09 -11.30
C GLU A 169 -7.11 3.00 -11.65
N GLY A 170 -7.41 4.28 -11.98
CA GLY A 170 -6.44 5.19 -12.57
C GLY A 170 -5.28 5.57 -11.66
N HIS A 171 -5.55 5.87 -10.40
CA HIS A 171 -4.51 6.25 -9.43
C HIS A 171 -3.49 5.13 -9.21
N HIS A 172 -3.98 3.92 -8.99
CA HIS A 172 -3.13 2.74 -8.87
C HIS A 172 -2.36 2.45 -10.18
N PHE A 173 -3.01 2.66 -11.33
CA PHE A 173 -2.39 2.45 -12.63
C PHE A 173 -1.21 3.40 -12.85
N VAL A 174 -1.39 4.71 -12.62
CA VAL A 174 -0.34 5.72 -12.80
C VAL A 174 0.84 5.46 -11.86
N HIS A 175 0.58 5.23 -10.57
CA HIS A 175 1.64 4.89 -9.61
C HIS A 175 2.38 3.59 -9.95
N SER A 176 1.73 2.64 -10.60
CA SER A 176 2.38 1.41 -11.06
C SER A 176 3.31 1.62 -12.28
N ARG A 177 3.36 2.84 -12.83
CA ARG A 177 4.12 3.19 -14.04
C ARG A 177 5.09 4.35 -13.83
N THR A 178 5.20 4.83 -12.60
CA THR A 178 6.08 5.93 -12.21
C THR A 178 6.98 5.45 -11.08
N GLY A 179 8.28 5.68 -11.19
CA GLY A 179 9.30 5.21 -10.24
C GLY A 179 9.22 5.92 -8.88
N LEU A 180 8.09 5.77 -8.18
CA LEU A 180 7.80 6.40 -6.89
C LEU A 180 7.80 5.40 -5.76
N LEU A 181 8.07 5.89 -4.54
CA LEU A 181 8.11 5.07 -3.32
C LEU A 181 6.71 4.66 -2.85
N ASP A 182 5.68 5.40 -3.22
CA ASP A 182 4.33 5.28 -2.63
C ASP A 182 3.63 3.97 -2.98
N ILE A 183 3.76 3.49 -4.22
CA ILE A 183 3.23 2.18 -4.64
C ILE A 183 3.97 1.03 -3.94
N ILE A 184 5.25 1.20 -3.63
CA ILE A 184 6.06 0.21 -2.92
C ILE A 184 5.59 0.13 -1.46
N LEU A 185 5.40 1.27 -0.80
CA LEU A 185 4.79 1.36 0.52
C LEU A 185 3.42 0.67 0.57
N MET A 186 2.53 1.00 -0.38
CA MET A 186 1.20 0.41 -0.51
C MET A 186 1.26 -1.11 -0.63
N PHE A 187 2.15 -1.61 -1.49
CA PHE A 187 2.32 -3.06 -1.70
C PHE A 187 2.69 -3.79 -0.40
N PHE A 188 3.66 -3.27 0.36
CA PHE A 188 4.07 -3.88 1.61
C PHE A 188 2.99 -3.78 2.69
N ALA A 189 2.27 -2.65 2.78
CA ALA A 189 1.15 -2.50 3.71
C ALA A 189 0.00 -3.49 3.37
N LEU A 190 -0.32 -3.65 2.08
CA LEU A 190 -1.32 -4.61 1.60
C LEU A 190 -0.90 -6.07 1.88
N ALA A 191 0.38 -6.39 1.68
CA ALA A 191 0.92 -7.72 1.99
C ALA A 191 0.86 -8.03 3.49
N ALA A 192 1.18 -7.05 4.34
CA ALA A 192 1.04 -7.17 5.79
C ALA A 192 -0.42 -7.43 6.20
N PHE A 193 -1.35 -6.67 5.64
CA PHE A 193 -2.78 -6.88 5.88
C PHE A 193 -3.24 -8.28 5.48
N GLY A 194 -2.82 -8.76 4.31
CA GLY A 194 -3.09 -10.12 3.85
C GLY A 194 -2.55 -11.19 4.79
N ALA A 195 -1.32 -11.02 5.27
CA ALA A 195 -0.70 -11.92 6.25
C ALA A 195 -1.46 -11.93 7.59
N LEU A 196 -1.93 -10.77 8.07
CA LEU A 196 -2.73 -10.67 9.31
C LEU A 196 -4.10 -11.35 9.18
N LEU A 197 -4.72 -11.32 8.01
CA LEU A 197 -5.95 -12.09 7.77
C LEU A 197 -5.72 -13.61 7.87
N VAL A 198 -4.57 -14.09 7.38
CA VAL A 198 -4.19 -15.51 7.53
C VAL A 198 -3.85 -15.82 8.99
N ASP A 199 -3.12 -14.93 9.67
CA ASP A 199 -2.78 -15.06 11.08
C ASP A 199 -4.01 -15.12 11.98
N ARG A 200 -5.03 -14.29 11.71
CA ARG A 200 -6.31 -14.31 12.42
C ARG A 200 -6.97 -15.70 12.41
N ASP A 201 -7.02 -16.33 11.24
CA ASP A 201 -7.65 -17.65 11.13
C ASP A 201 -6.78 -18.72 11.80
N HIS A 202 -5.47 -18.68 11.60
CA HIS A 202 -4.50 -19.56 12.26
C HIS A 202 -4.59 -19.48 13.80
N TYR A 203 -4.62 -18.26 14.36
CA TYR A 203 -4.78 -18.06 15.79
C TYR A 203 -6.09 -18.68 16.32
N ARG A 204 -7.20 -18.45 15.63
CA ARG A 204 -8.52 -18.94 16.03
C ARG A 204 -8.59 -20.46 15.99
N GLU A 205 -7.98 -21.10 14.99
CA GLU A 205 -7.86 -22.57 14.94
C GLU A 205 -7.02 -23.11 16.10
N ARG A 206 -5.87 -22.50 16.36
CA ARG A 206 -5.00 -22.90 17.48
C ARG A 206 -5.71 -22.70 18.83
N LEU A 207 -6.39 -21.58 19.04
CA LEU A 207 -7.14 -21.28 20.25
C LEU A 207 -8.28 -22.29 20.45
N ALA A 208 -9.03 -22.63 19.39
CA ALA A 208 -10.09 -23.63 19.44
C ALA A 208 -9.55 -25.00 19.88
N HIS A 209 -8.42 -25.40 19.32
CA HIS A 209 -7.75 -26.66 19.66
C HIS A 209 -7.29 -26.67 21.14
N LEU A 210 -6.55 -25.64 21.58
CA LEU A 210 -6.01 -25.56 22.94
C LEU A 210 -7.11 -25.50 24.02
N VAL A 211 -8.21 -24.77 23.77
CA VAL A 211 -9.32 -24.67 24.71
C VAL A 211 -10.20 -25.92 24.66
N GLY A 212 -10.48 -26.47 23.49
CA GLY A 212 -11.36 -27.62 23.30
C GLY A 212 -10.76 -28.94 23.78
N SER A 213 -9.43 -29.13 23.66
CA SER A 213 -8.71 -30.32 24.11
C SER A 213 -8.41 -30.33 25.62
N ALA A 214 -8.62 -29.22 26.32
CA ALA A 214 -8.41 -29.15 27.77
C ALA A 214 -9.32 -30.11 28.54
N ARG A 215 -8.88 -30.52 29.75
CA ARG A 215 -9.66 -31.42 30.63
C ARG A 215 -11.06 -30.84 30.90
N PRO A 216 -12.11 -31.67 31.02
CA PRO A 216 -13.43 -31.21 31.42
C PRO A 216 -13.36 -30.43 32.72
N GLY A 217 -14.06 -29.29 32.82
CA GLY A 217 -14.02 -28.43 34.00
C GLY A 217 -12.86 -27.43 34.06
N THR A 218 -11.87 -27.50 33.15
CA THR A 218 -10.82 -26.48 33.11
C THR A 218 -11.42 -25.09 32.85
N ARG A 219 -11.31 -24.22 33.87
CA ARG A 219 -11.70 -22.81 33.75
C ARG A 219 -10.48 -21.97 33.37
N TRP A 220 -10.42 -21.55 32.13
CA TRP A 220 -9.36 -20.67 31.68
C TRP A 220 -9.54 -19.27 32.27
N ARG A 221 -8.69 -18.87 33.22
CA ARG A 221 -8.75 -17.51 33.83
C ARG A 221 -8.40 -16.46 32.78
N TYR A 222 -7.24 -16.58 32.10
CA TYR A 222 -6.73 -15.67 31.07
C TYR A 222 -6.62 -16.33 29.69
N GLY A 223 -6.91 -17.62 29.56
CA GLY A 223 -6.73 -18.42 28.35
C GLY A 223 -5.30 -18.90 28.11
N PRO A 224 -5.10 -19.82 27.15
CA PRO A 224 -3.78 -20.31 26.77
C PRO A 224 -2.97 -19.22 26.04
N MET A 225 -1.65 -19.38 25.97
CA MET A 225 -0.75 -18.56 25.16
C MET A 225 -0.54 -19.23 23.80
N VAL A 226 -0.62 -18.47 22.72
CA VAL A 226 -0.29 -18.91 21.35
C VAL A 226 0.98 -18.18 20.92
N TRP A 227 2.13 -18.77 21.24
CA TRP A 227 3.45 -18.17 20.99
C TRP A 227 3.81 -18.12 19.51
N TRP A 228 3.57 -19.19 18.77
CA TRP A 228 3.98 -19.32 17.38
C TRP A 228 2.94 -18.76 16.43
N ARG A 229 3.25 -17.60 15.87
CA ARG A 229 2.39 -16.80 14.99
C ARG A 229 3.18 -16.41 13.71
N PRO A 230 3.52 -17.36 12.84
CA PRO A 230 4.42 -17.10 11.70
C PRO A 230 3.86 -16.02 10.76
N TRP A 231 2.57 -16.00 10.51
CA TRP A 231 1.95 -14.99 9.64
C TRP A 231 1.97 -13.59 10.25
N ARG A 232 1.97 -13.46 11.58
CA ARG A 232 2.18 -12.18 12.26
C ARG A 232 3.62 -11.70 12.09
N LEU A 233 4.60 -12.59 12.09
CA LEU A 233 6.00 -12.24 11.82
C LEU A 233 6.20 -11.83 10.35
N VAL A 234 5.53 -12.53 9.41
CA VAL A 234 5.50 -12.10 8.00
C VAL A 234 4.89 -10.71 7.86
N ALA A 235 3.78 -10.43 8.55
CA ALA A 235 3.18 -9.11 8.55
C ALA A 235 4.12 -8.05 9.12
N ALA A 236 4.84 -8.36 10.20
CA ALA A 236 5.84 -7.47 10.80
C ALA A 236 7.01 -7.19 9.85
N LEU A 237 7.50 -8.22 9.13
CA LEU A 237 8.52 -8.05 8.08
C LEU A 237 8.02 -7.10 6.98
N MET A 238 6.80 -7.29 6.48
CA MET A 238 6.23 -6.41 5.46
C MET A 238 6.05 -4.98 5.98
N LEU A 239 5.64 -4.80 7.24
CA LEU A 239 5.53 -3.47 7.86
C LEU A 239 6.91 -2.82 8.08
N GLY A 240 7.93 -3.61 8.39
CA GLY A 240 9.31 -3.14 8.44
C GLY A 240 9.82 -2.65 7.09
N LEU A 241 9.51 -3.37 6.01
CA LEU A 241 9.80 -2.94 4.64
C LEU A 241 9.00 -1.70 4.24
N ALA A 242 7.73 -1.60 4.66
CA ALA A 242 6.91 -0.41 4.44
C ALA A 242 7.52 0.82 5.17
N ALA A 243 7.87 0.68 6.44
CA ALA A 243 8.54 1.73 7.23
C ALA A 243 9.92 2.10 6.65
N GLY A 244 10.68 1.09 6.17
CA GLY A 244 11.95 1.27 5.47
C GLY A 244 11.81 1.88 4.06
N THR A 245 10.58 2.02 3.55
CA THR A 245 10.27 2.76 2.32
C THR A 245 9.91 4.21 2.64
N LYS A 246 8.94 4.42 3.52
CA LYS A 246 8.50 5.73 4.05
C LYS A 246 8.03 5.56 5.49
N TRP A 247 8.27 6.54 6.35
CA TRP A 247 7.84 6.49 7.76
C TRP A 247 6.33 6.36 7.96
N SER A 248 5.53 6.75 6.98
CA SER A 248 4.08 6.49 6.99
C SER A 248 3.72 5.00 7.06
N GLY A 249 4.64 4.09 6.77
CA GLY A 249 4.51 2.65 7.05
C GLY A 249 4.29 2.34 8.53
N LEU A 250 4.81 3.17 9.46
CA LEU A 250 4.60 3.03 10.90
C LEU A 250 3.14 3.30 11.31
N TYR A 251 2.42 4.12 10.57
CA TYR A 251 0.99 4.36 10.82
C TYR A 251 0.18 3.07 10.61
N PHE A 252 0.51 2.30 9.57
CA PHE A 252 -0.08 0.97 9.36
C PHE A 252 0.31 -0.01 10.47
N PHE A 253 1.54 0.06 11.00
CA PHE A 253 1.93 -0.77 12.13
C PHE A 253 1.03 -0.53 13.35
N VAL A 254 0.78 0.73 13.70
CA VAL A 254 -0.11 1.07 14.82
C VAL A 254 -1.53 0.57 14.55
N ALA A 255 -2.11 0.88 13.39
CA ALA A 255 -3.48 0.50 13.04
C ALA A 255 -3.66 -1.04 13.00
N PHE A 256 -2.74 -1.76 12.38
CA PHE A 256 -2.80 -3.22 12.24
C PHE A 256 -2.40 -3.95 13.53
N GLY A 257 -1.49 -3.37 14.33
CA GLY A 257 -1.17 -3.85 15.66
C GLY A 257 -2.40 -3.85 16.56
N LEU A 258 -3.13 -2.73 16.61
CA LEU A 258 -4.39 -2.63 17.33
C LEU A 258 -5.45 -3.58 16.77
N MET A 259 -5.62 -3.63 15.46
CA MET A 259 -6.58 -4.52 14.81
C MET A 259 -6.36 -5.99 15.18
N THR A 260 -5.12 -6.48 15.13
CA THR A 260 -4.83 -7.89 15.46
C THR A 260 -5.08 -8.19 16.93
N VAL A 261 -4.75 -7.27 17.84
CA VAL A 261 -5.02 -7.42 19.29
C VAL A 261 -6.52 -7.45 19.57
N PHE A 262 -7.32 -6.58 18.94
CA PHE A 262 -8.78 -6.61 19.09
C PHE A 262 -9.40 -7.90 18.54
N TRP A 263 -8.86 -8.44 17.44
CA TRP A 263 -9.30 -9.75 16.95
C TRP A 263 -9.01 -10.89 17.93
N ASP A 264 -7.84 -10.87 18.57
CA ASP A 264 -7.44 -11.87 19.55
C ASP A 264 -8.29 -11.78 20.83
N ILE A 265 -8.55 -10.56 21.31
CA ILE A 265 -9.49 -10.28 22.41
C ILE A 265 -10.89 -10.86 22.09
N GLY A 266 -11.41 -10.58 20.90
CA GLY A 266 -12.69 -11.10 20.42
C GLY A 266 -12.73 -12.63 20.35
N ALA A 267 -11.64 -13.25 19.89
CA ALA A 267 -11.52 -14.71 19.84
C ALA A 267 -11.51 -15.34 21.25
N ARG A 268 -10.79 -14.77 22.22
CA ARG A 268 -10.80 -15.23 23.62
C ARG A 268 -12.20 -15.13 24.24
N ARG A 269 -12.91 -14.02 23.97
CA ARG A 269 -14.30 -13.86 24.41
C ARG A 269 -15.19 -14.95 23.82
N ALA A 270 -15.09 -15.19 22.53
CA ALA A 270 -15.86 -16.23 21.84
C ALA A 270 -15.48 -17.65 22.29
N ALA A 271 -14.23 -17.89 22.72
CA ALA A 271 -13.79 -19.15 23.29
C ALA A 271 -14.25 -19.39 24.75
N GLY A 272 -14.92 -18.42 25.40
CA GLY A 272 -15.42 -18.55 26.78
C GLY A 272 -14.33 -18.36 27.85
N VAL A 273 -13.24 -17.65 27.55
CA VAL A 273 -12.19 -17.30 28.52
C VAL A 273 -12.76 -16.29 29.52
N ARG A 274 -12.57 -16.53 30.84
CA ARG A 274 -13.18 -15.70 31.92
C ARG A 274 -12.73 -14.24 31.86
N HIS A 275 -11.43 -13.99 31.87
CA HIS A 275 -10.83 -12.64 31.76
C HIS A 275 -10.29 -12.42 30.33
N TRP A 276 -11.16 -12.56 29.33
CA TRP A 276 -10.83 -12.51 27.91
C TRP A 276 -10.14 -11.21 27.50
N PHE A 277 -10.55 -10.07 28.07
CA PHE A 277 -9.96 -8.77 27.75
C PHE A 277 -8.52 -8.66 28.27
N LEU A 278 -8.31 -8.88 29.57
CA LEU A 278 -6.97 -8.87 30.18
C LEU A 278 -6.07 -9.96 29.58
N GLY A 279 -6.62 -11.15 29.31
CA GLY A 279 -5.89 -12.21 28.63
C GLY A 279 -5.44 -11.82 27.21
N GLY A 280 -6.29 -11.11 26.47
CA GLY A 280 -5.96 -10.58 25.15
C GLY A 280 -4.92 -9.46 25.21
N VAL A 281 -5.06 -8.51 26.12
CA VAL A 281 -4.10 -7.41 26.27
C VAL A 281 -2.73 -7.92 26.77
N LEU A 282 -2.69 -8.63 27.89
CA LEU A 282 -1.44 -9.00 28.56
C LEU A 282 -0.69 -10.14 27.88
N LYS A 283 -1.39 -11.09 27.24
CA LYS A 283 -0.75 -12.22 26.56
C LYS A 283 -0.55 -11.96 25.07
N ASP A 284 -1.64 -11.62 24.37
CA ASP A 284 -1.55 -11.47 22.91
C ASP A 284 -1.04 -10.09 22.51
N GLY A 285 -1.50 -9.03 23.20
CA GLY A 285 -1.11 -7.64 22.91
C GLY A 285 0.36 -7.38 23.21
N VAL A 286 0.83 -7.74 24.40
CA VAL A 286 2.26 -7.59 24.75
C VAL A 286 3.13 -8.41 23.80
N TRP A 287 2.76 -9.67 23.53
CA TRP A 287 3.52 -10.52 22.62
C TRP A 287 3.49 -10.00 21.17
N ALA A 288 2.34 -9.49 20.72
CA ALA A 288 2.23 -8.84 19.42
C ALA A 288 3.17 -7.63 19.32
N PHE A 289 3.12 -6.74 20.32
CA PHE A 289 3.96 -5.56 20.35
C PHE A 289 5.45 -5.92 20.33
N VAL A 290 5.91 -6.77 21.25
CA VAL A 290 7.31 -7.16 21.34
C VAL A 290 7.80 -7.85 20.06
N SER A 291 7.07 -8.87 19.58
CA SER A 291 7.51 -9.65 18.42
C SER A 291 7.46 -8.84 17.12
N MET A 292 6.42 -8.03 16.91
CA MET A 292 6.30 -7.22 15.70
C MET A 292 7.31 -6.06 15.71
N THR A 293 7.46 -5.36 16.83
CA THR A 293 8.45 -4.26 16.95
C THR A 293 9.86 -4.76 16.71
N ALA A 294 10.23 -5.91 17.28
CA ALA A 294 11.56 -6.49 17.07
C ALA A 294 11.83 -6.79 15.60
N VAL A 295 10.88 -7.42 14.89
CA VAL A 295 11.04 -7.73 13.46
C VAL A 295 11.08 -6.44 12.62
N ILE A 296 10.20 -5.48 12.89
CA ILE A 296 10.17 -4.18 12.19
C ILE A 296 11.51 -3.46 12.38
N LEU A 297 12.01 -3.37 13.62
CA LEU A 297 13.27 -2.69 13.94
C LEU A 297 14.45 -3.34 13.22
N VAL A 298 14.56 -4.67 13.29
CA VAL A 298 15.63 -5.42 12.60
C VAL A 298 15.55 -5.19 11.09
N THR A 299 14.36 -5.28 10.49
CA THR A 299 14.15 -5.06 9.06
C THR A 299 14.52 -3.63 8.65
N TYR A 300 14.09 -2.66 9.45
CA TYR A 300 14.39 -1.25 9.24
C TYR A 300 15.90 -0.97 9.30
N LEU A 301 16.57 -1.40 10.35
CA LEU A 301 18.02 -1.22 10.51
C LEU A 301 18.80 -1.97 9.42
N ALA A 302 18.37 -3.17 9.04
CA ALA A 302 18.98 -3.92 7.94
C ALA A 302 18.88 -3.18 6.59
N SER A 303 17.87 -2.35 6.38
CA SER A 303 17.76 -1.55 5.16
C SER A 303 18.88 -0.50 5.01
N PHE A 304 19.47 -0.06 6.13
CA PHE A 304 20.59 0.88 6.18
C PHE A 304 21.98 0.21 6.09
N VAL A 305 22.04 -1.10 5.73
CA VAL A 305 23.31 -1.83 5.68
C VAL A 305 24.37 -1.14 4.80
N GLY A 306 23.96 -0.56 3.67
CA GLY A 306 24.84 0.22 2.80
C GLY A 306 25.42 1.45 3.52
N TRP A 307 24.56 2.21 4.17
CA TRP A 307 24.94 3.38 4.96
C TRP A 307 25.88 3.02 6.12
N PHE A 308 25.64 1.91 6.82
CA PHE A 308 26.52 1.45 7.89
C PHE A 308 27.92 1.06 7.39
N ARG A 309 28.02 0.54 6.17
CA ARG A 309 29.28 0.12 5.55
C ARG A 309 30.02 1.24 4.83
N SER A 310 29.33 2.31 4.48
CA SER A 310 29.92 3.44 3.76
C SER A 310 30.64 4.39 4.72
N GLU A 311 31.74 4.97 4.25
CA GLU A 311 32.41 6.09 4.92
C GLU A 311 31.82 7.45 4.51
N HIS A 312 31.14 7.50 3.37
CA HIS A 312 30.64 8.72 2.74
C HIS A 312 29.13 8.91 2.88
N GLY A 313 28.41 7.99 3.57
CA GLY A 313 26.98 8.17 3.83
C GLY A 313 26.71 9.47 4.58
N TYR A 314 25.58 10.14 4.28
CA TYR A 314 25.24 11.40 4.93
C TYR A 314 25.26 11.28 6.46
N ALA A 315 25.92 12.22 7.14
CA ALA A 315 26.09 12.26 8.59
C ALA A 315 26.67 10.96 9.22
N ARG A 316 27.30 10.07 8.41
CA ARG A 316 27.77 8.75 8.89
C ARG A 316 28.80 8.84 10.02
N ARG A 317 29.64 9.87 10.00
CA ARG A 317 30.72 10.12 10.99
C ARG A 317 30.36 11.17 12.03
N TRP A 318 29.10 11.65 12.03
CA TRP A 318 28.70 12.72 12.94
C TRP A 318 29.06 12.48 14.41
N ALA A 319 28.86 11.27 14.93
CA ALA A 319 29.14 10.94 16.33
C ALA A 319 30.64 10.91 16.66
N GLU A 320 31.49 10.72 15.65
CA GLU A 320 32.96 10.78 15.78
C GLU A 320 33.43 12.24 15.77
N GLU A 321 32.78 13.08 14.97
CA GLU A 321 33.07 14.51 14.82
C GLU A 321 32.49 15.34 15.98
N HIS A 322 31.47 14.79 16.71
CA HIS A 322 30.81 15.43 17.84
C HIS A 322 30.88 14.53 19.09
N PRO A 323 32.08 14.36 19.68
CA PRO A 323 32.27 13.51 20.86
C PRO A 323 31.46 14.07 22.06
N GLY A 324 30.69 13.19 22.70
CA GLY A 324 29.88 13.56 23.88
C GLY A 324 28.46 14.04 23.56
N GLU A 325 28.14 14.32 22.29
CA GLU A 325 26.79 14.72 21.89
C GLU A 325 25.86 13.51 21.61
N GLY A 326 24.55 13.74 21.74
CA GLY A 326 23.52 12.71 21.50
C GLY A 326 23.39 11.71 22.63
N VAL A 327 22.91 10.50 22.32
CA VAL A 327 22.63 9.43 23.30
C VAL A 327 23.90 8.64 23.60
N GLY A 328 24.66 9.04 24.65
CA GLY A 328 26.02 8.59 24.94
C GLY A 328 26.22 7.08 25.16
N TRP A 329 25.17 6.33 25.53
CA TRP A 329 25.24 4.88 25.69
C TRP A 329 25.13 4.08 24.39
N LEU A 330 24.72 4.73 23.28
CA LEU A 330 24.64 4.09 21.98
C LEU A 330 26.01 4.05 21.29
N PRO A 331 26.33 2.98 20.54
CA PRO A 331 27.49 2.94 19.65
C PRO A 331 27.50 4.09 18.64
N ALA A 332 28.68 4.62 18.28
CA ALA A 332 28.81 5.76 17.38
C ALA A 332 27.98 5.65 16.07
N PRO A 333 27.95 4.50 15.35
CA PRO A 333 27.13 4.38 14.15
C PRO A 333 25.62 4.56 14.39
N LEU A 334 25.12 4.09 15.54
CA LEU A 334 23.69 4.26 15.89
C LEU A 334 23.38 5.68 16.35
N ARG A 335 24.33 6.37 17.00
CA ARG A 335 24.20 7.79 17.34
C ARG A 335 24.14 8.65 16.06
N SER A 336 25.03 8.39 15.10
CA SER A 336 25.03 9.06 13.81
C SER A 336 23.73 8.81 13.04
N LEU A 337 23.21 7.58 13.05
CA LEU A 337 21.93 7.26 12.42
C LEU A 337 20.76 7.98 13.11
N LEU A 338 20.78 8.07 14.44
CA LEU A 338 19.75 8.78 15.19
C LEU A 338 19.77 10.28 14.88
N HIS A 339 20.95 10.89 14.78
CA HIS A 339 21.11 12.27 14.35
C HIS A 339 20.55 12.48 12.94
N TYR A 340 20.90 11.62 11.98
CA TYR A 340 20.33 11.67 10.63
C TYR A 340 18.80 11.59 10.64
N HIS A 341 18.22 10.74 11.49
CA HIS A 341 16.75 10.67 11.63
C HIS A 341 16.13 11.92 12.24
N GLN A 342 16.83 12.61 13.14
CA GLN A 342 16.40 13.90 13.68
C GLN A 342 16.37 14.97 12.59
N GLU A 343 17.37 15.00 11.70
CA GLU A 343 17.37 15.92 10.56
C GLU A 343 16.24 15.62 9.57
N ILE A 344 15.98 14.34 9.25
CA ILE A 344 14.84 13.92 8.44
C ILE A 344 13.52 14.40 9.08
N LEU A 345 13.37 14.25 10.40
CA LEU A 345 12.17 14.72 11.12
C LEU A 345 12.04 16.23 11.05
N THR A 346 13.12 16.95 11.24
CA THR A 346 13.17 18.43 11.16
C THR A 346 12.78 18.88 9.75
N PHE A 347 13.34 18.26 8.72
CA PHE A 347 12.96 18.54 7.33
C PHE A 347 11.45 18.34 7.08
N HIS A 348 10.92 17.19 7.50
CA HIS A 348 9.51 16.91 7.32
C HIS A 348 8.57 17.89 8.05
N ASN A 349 8.96 18.32 9.23
CA ASN A 349 8.19 19.33 10.00
C ASN A 349 8.32 20.73 9.40
N GLY A 350 9.44 21.05 8.78
CA GLY A 350 9.70 22.34 8.15
C GLY A 350 9.22 22.47 6.70
N LEU A 351 8.68 21.41 6.10
CA LEU A 351 8.22 21.44 4.70
C LEU A 351 6.87 22.18 4.57
N THR A 352 6.93 23.50 4.50
CA THR A 352 5.75 24.39 4.44
C THR A 352 5.69 25.21 3.17
N SER A 353 6.59 25.00 2.21
CA SER A 353 6.59 25.72 0.93
C SER A 353 5.29 25.47 0.18
N PRO A 354 4.57 26.53 -0.25
CA PRO A 354 3.34 26.39 -1.02
C PRO A 354 3.59 25.63 -2.33
N HIS A 355 2.64 24.79 -2.70
CA HIS A 355 2.71 24.06 -3.96
C HIS A 355 1.35 24.05 -4.66
N SER A 356 1.33 24.26 -5.99
CA SER A 356 0.09 24.34 -6.78
C SER A 356 -0.81 23.11 -6.64
N TYR A 357 -0.25 21.93 -6.38
CA TYR A 357 -0.99 20.67 -6.20
C TYR A 357 -1.13 20.24 -4.73
N GLU A 358 -0.82 21.10 -3.77
CA GLU A 358 -1.09 20.77 -2.37
C GLU A 358 -2.58 20.55 -2.14
N SER A 359 -2.91 19.66 -1.21
CA SER A 359 -4.30 19.29 -0.96
C SER A 359 -4.53 18.85 0.47
N ASN A 360 -5.69 19.22 1.02
CA ASN A 360 -6.08 18.88 2.37
C ASN A 360 -6.65 17.45 2.45
N PRO A 361 -6.34 16.64 3.49
CA PRO A 361 -6.85 15.28 3.67
C PRO A 361 -8.37 15.14 3.65
N TRP A 362 -9.12 16.19 4.03
CA TRP A 362 -10.58 16.21 3.96
C TRP A 362 -11.13 15.98 2.55
N SER A 363 -10.39 16.42 1.55
CA SER A 363 -10.80 16.39 0.15
C SER A 363 -10.25 15.17 -0.63
N TRP A 364 -9.40 14.36 -0.02
CA TRP A 364 -8.72 13.26 -0.71
C TRP A 364 -9.66 12.15 -1.19
N SER A 365 -10.68 11.82 -0.39
CA SER A 365 -11.62 10.76 -0.76
C SER A 365 -12.48 11.09 -2.00
N ILE A 366 -12.65 12.36 -2.31
CA ILE A 366 -13.39 12.83 -3.50
C ILE A 366 -12.48 13.25 -4.66
N GLN A 367 -11.16 13.12 -4.49
CA GLN A 367 -10.15 13.48 -5.50
C GLN A 367 -10.26 14.95 -5.95
N SER A 368 -10.42 15.90 -5.00
CA SER A 368 -10.68 17.30 -5.35
C SER A 368 -9.47 18.02 -5.97
N ARG A 369 -8.23 17.58 -5.71
CA ARG A 369 -6.99 18.13 -6.26
C ARG A 369 -6.03 16.98 -6.61
N PRO A 370 -6.23 16.26 -7.73
CA PRO A 370 -5.29 15.22 -8.20
C PRO A 370 -3.95 15.86 -8.57
N THR A 371 -2.86 15.15 -8.29
CA THR A 371 -1.52 15.67 -8.56
C THR A 371 -1.13 15.38 -10.01
N SER A 372 -0.71 16.40 -10.74
CA SER A 372 -0.09 16.21 -12.06
C SER A 372 1.37 15.78 -11.88
N PHE A 373 1.72 14.63 -12.42
CA PHE A 373 3.11 14.14 -12.41
C PHE A 373 3.90 14.63 -13.61
N PHE A 374 3.20 15.01 -14.69
CA PHE A 374 3.82 15.45 -15.91
C PHE A 374 2.82 16.21 -16.78
N TYR A 375 3.24 17.33 -17.36
CA TYR A 375 2.47 18.06 -18.34
C TYR A 375 3.38 18.81 -19.31
N GLU A 376 3.12 18.63 -20.61
CA GLU A 376 3.74 19.39 -21.69
C GLU A 376 2.67 19.86 -22.67
N THR A 377 2.81 21.10 -23.13
CA THR A 377 2.07 21.61 -24.30
C THR A 377 2.85 21.25 -25.56
N LYS A 378 2.14 20.81 -26.60
CA LYS A 378 2.71 20.51 -27.93
C LYS A 378 2.01 21.38 -28.97
N GLY A 379 2.79 21.83 -29.96
CA GLY A 379 2.31 22.58 -31.11
C GLY A 379 2.02 21.71 -32.34
N PRO A 380 1.53 22.30 -33.42
CA PRO A 380 1.29 21.59 -34.69
C PRO A 380 2.53 20.88 -35.20
N GLY A 381 2.40 19.61 -35.57
CA GLY A 381 3.50 18.76 -36.06
C GLY A 381 4.30 18.06 -34.96
N ASP A 382 4.24 18.50 -33.71
CA ASP A 382 4.95 17.89 -32.58
C ASP A 382 4.29 16.58 -32.16
N TYR A 383 5.03 15.46 -32.23
CA TYR A 383 4.58 14.14 -31.75
C TYR A 383 3.18 13.71 -32.26
N GLY A 384 2.79 14.18 -33.47
CA GLY A 384 1.49 13.88 -34.05
C GLY A 384 0.36 14.80 -33.61
N CYS A 385 0.67 15.99 -33.06
CA CYS A 385 -0.31 17.04 -32.86
C CYS A 385 -0.72 17.63 -34.21
N ASP A 386 -1.98 17.50 -34.56
CA ASP A 386 -2.56 17.92 -35.85
C ASP A 386 -3.47 19.17 -35.71
N VAL A 387 -3.48 19.77 -34.52
CA VAL A 387 -4.23 20.99 -34.17
C VAL A 387 -3.29 22.03 -33.56
N ASP A 388 -3.77 23.27 -33.40
CA ASP A 388 -2.95 24.39 -32.89
C ASP A 388 -2.32 24.12 -31.52
N LYS A 389 -3.01 23.38 -30.65
CA LYS A 389 -2.55 23.10 -29.29
C LYS A 389 -2.95 21.70 -28.85
N CYS A 390 -1.97 20.93 -28.41
CA CYS A 390 -2.15 19.63 -27.78
C CYS A 390 -1.60 19.61 -26.35
N SER A 391 -2.09 18.68 -25.56
CA SER A 391 -1.60 18.37 -24.21
C SER A 391 -1.07 16.96 -24.16
N LYS A 392 0.03 16.80 -23.41
CA LYS A 392 0.63 15.50 -23.06
C LYS A 392 0.82 15.48 -21.57
N ALA A 393 0.09 14.61 -20.86
CA ALA A 393 -0.01 14.64 -19.40
C ALA A 393 0.08 13.25 -18.77
N ILE A 394 0.62 13.19 -17.53
CA ILE A 394 0.44 12.08 -16.59
C ILE A 394 -0.20 12.66 -15.35
N SER A 395 -1.48 12.31 -15.12
CA SER A 395 -2.25 12.78 -13.97
C SER A 395 -2.50 11.63 -12.99
N SER A 396 -2.15 11.82 -11.73
CA SER A 396 -2.43 10.87 -10.65
C SER A 396 -3.88 11.03 -10.16
N LEU A 397 -4.83 10.84 -11.09
CA LEU A 397 -6.26 10.96 -10.87
C LEU A 397 -6.87 9.60 -10.56
N GLY A 398 -7.49 9.47 -9.39
CA GLY A 398 -8.29 8.29 -9.04
C GLY A 398 -9.57 8.21 -9.85
N SER A 399 -9.96 7.01 -10.25
CA SER A 399 -11.21 6.79 -10.97
C SER A 399 -12.40 7.22 -10.13
N VAL A 400 -13.08 8.30 -10.52
CA VAL A 400 -14.20 8.88 -9.75
C VAL A 400 -15.30 7.86 -9.45
N SER A 401 -15.57 6.94 -10.39
CA SER A 401 -16.50 5.83 -10.19
C SER A 401 -16.15 4.91 -9.02
N VAL A 402 -14.88 4.83 -8.64
CA VAL A 402 -14.40 4.04 -7.51
C VAL A 402 -14.33 4.89 -6.24
N TRP A 403 -13.68 6.05 -6.29
CA TRP A 403 -13.44 6.89 -5.13
C TRP A 403 -14.70 7.50 -4.53
N TRP A 404 -15.62 8.01 -5.37
CA TRP A 404 -16.87 8.60 -4.87
C TRP A 404 -17.81 7.54 -4.28
N LEU A 405 -17.89 6.36 -4.92
CA LEU A 405 -18.65 5.25 -4.36
C LEU A 405 -18.04 4.74 -3.06
N ALA A 406 -16.70 4.70 -2.95
CA ALA A 406 -16.02 4.35 -1.71
C ALA A 406 -16.30 5.36 -0.60
N THR A 407 -16.34 6.65 -0.90
CA THR A 407 -16.70 7.71 0.07
C THR A 407 -18.11 7.46 0.65
N ALA A 408 -19.07 7.10 -0.19
CA ALA A 408 -20.40 6.69 0.29
C ALA A 408 -20.34 5.37 1.11
N ALA A 409 -19.49 4.42 0.69
CA ALA A 409 -19.32 3.15 1.40
C ALA A 409 -18.70 3.30 2.81
N LEU A 410 -17.94 4.38 3.10
CA LEU A 410 -17.40 4.66 4.42
C LEU A 410 -18.48 4.74 5.50
N PHE A 411 -19.60 5.41 5.22
CA PHE A 411 -20.72 5.50 6.15
C PHE A 411 -21.32 4.11 6.42
N VAL A 412 -21.46 3.28 5.38
CA VAL A 412 -21.96 1.92 5.52
C VAL A 412 -21.01 1.06 6.35
N LEU A 413 -19.69 1.19 6.13
CA LEU A 413 -18.67 0.48 6.91
C LEU A 413 -18.70 0.90 8.38
N LEU A 414 -18.81 2.19 8.69
CA LEU A 414 -18.90 2.70 10.06
C LEU A 414 -20.13 2.15 10.76
N VAL A 415 -21.31 2.19 10.12
CA VAL A 415 -22.54 1.61 10.66
C VAL A 415 -22.42 0.09 10.85
N ALA A 416 -21.89 -0.63 9.86
CA ALA A 416 -21.70 -2.08 9.97
C ALA A 416 -20.73 -2.47 11.09
N TRP A 417 -19.65 -1.74 11.25
CA TRP A 417 -18.70 -1.97 12.34
C TRP A 417 -19.28 -1.62 13.72
N ALA A 418 -19.85 -0.43 13.86
CA ALA A 418 -20.33 0.07 15.15
C ALA A 418 -21.57 -0.69 15.64
N MET A 419 -22.58 -0.88 14.78
CA MET A 419 -23.88 -1.44 15.16
C MET A 419 -23.93 -2.97 15.02
N ARG A 420 -23.36 -3.53 13.95
CA ARG A 420 -23.40 -4.97 13.67
C ARG A 420 -22.14 -5.70 14.11
N ARG A 421 -21.11 -4.97 14.56
CA ARG A 421 -19.79 -5.51 14.94
C ARG A 421 -19.17 -6.39 13.84
N ASP A 422 -19.43 -6.01 12.57
CA ASP A 422 -18.84 -6.73 11.43
C ASP A 422 -17.33 -6.49 11.43
N TRP A 423 -16.58 -7.55 11.74
CA TRP A 423 -15.13 -7.50 11.80
C TRP A 423 -14.48 -7.17 10.45
N ARG A 424 -15.16 -7.46 9.32
CA ARG A 424 -14.69 -7.17 7.97
C ARG A 424 -14.71 -5.67 7.71
N ALA A 425 -15.79 -5.02 8.11
CA ALA A 425 -15.88 -3.57 8.05
C ALA A 425 -14.80 -2.92 8.92
N GLY A 426 -14.59 -3.41 10.15
CA GLY A 426 -13.50 -2.95 11.03
C GLY A 426 -12.11 -3.17 10.44
N ALA A 427 -11.88 -4.27 9.74
CA ALA A 427 -10.62 -4.55 9.05
C ALA A 427 -10.34 -3.55 7.91
N ILE A 428 -11.35 -3.24 7.10
CA ILE A 428 -11.22 -2.25 6.02
C ILE A 428 -10.98 -0.86 6.62
N LEU A 429 -11.73 -0.48 7.65
CA LEU A 429 -11.56 0.80 8.36
C LEU A 429 -10.18 0.92 9.01
N ALA A 430 -9.59 -0.17 9.50
CA ALA A 430 -8.23 -0.14 10.06
C ALA A 430 -7.16 0.21 9.00
N GLY A 431 -7.30 -0.29 7.78
CA GLY A 431 -6.40 0.09 6.69
C GLY A 431 -6.56 1.54 6.25
N LEU A 432 -7.81 2.03 6.18
CA LEU A 432 -8.09 3.45 5.93
C LEU A 432 -7.55 4.32 7.08
N ALA A 433 -7.73 3.89 8.33
CA ALA A 433 -7.21 4.61 9.49
C ALA A 433 -5.68 4.72 9.45
N GLY A 434 -4.97 3.62 9.14
CA GLY A 434 -3.51 3.63 9.05
C GLY A 434 -2.96 4.51 7.92
N GLY A 435 -3.64 4.54 6.77
CA GLY A 435 -3.16 5.30 5.61
C GLY A 435 -3.63 6.75 5.54
N TRP A 436 -4.73 7.10 6.20
CA TRP A 436 -5.39 8.39 6.03
C TRP A 436 -5.45 9.26 7.29
N LEU A 437 -5.87 8.70 8.46
CA LEU A 437 -6.10 9.50 9.66
C LEU A 437 -4.87 10.28 10.16
N PRO A 438 -3.63 9.78 10.12
CA PRO A 438 -2.48 10.54 10.61
C PRO A 438 -2.27 11.87 9.88
N TRP A 439 -2.68 11.97 8.62
CA TRP A 439 -2.53 13.19 7.82
C TRP A 439 -3.37 14.36 8.34
N PHE A 440 -4.46 14.10 9.06
CA PHE A 440 -5.24 15.14 9.72
C PHE A 440 -4.50 15.83 10.88
N LEU A 441 -3.49 15.16 11.45
CA LEU A 441 -2.66 15.69 12.53
C LEU A 441 -1.48 16.52 12.03
N ILE A 442 -1.12 16.41 10.74
CA ILE A 442 0.08 17.03 10.16
C ILE A 442 -0.25 17.91 8.96
N GLN A 443 -1.41 18.58 8.99
CA GLN A 443 -1.88 19.48 7.92
C GLN A 443 -1.09 20.80 7.82
N HIS A 444 -0.19 21.08 8.75
CA HIS A 444 0.66 22.28 8.73
C HIS A 444 1.77 22.24 7.67
N ARG A 445 2.04 21.05 7.11
CA ARG A 445 3.02 20.88 6.04
C ARG A 445 2.33 20.69 4.67
N THR A 446 3.10 20.95 3.62
CA THR A 446 2.66 20.66 2.24
C THR A 446 2.46 19.16 2.04
N ILE A 447 1.24 18.77 1.71
CA ILE A 447 0.80 17.38 1.49
C ILE A 447 -0.07 17.28 0.22
N PHE A 448 -0.15 16.05 -0.34
CA PHE A 448 -0.70 15.86 -1.67
C PHE A 448 -1.67 14.70 -1.73
N THR A 449 -2.63 14.76 -2.67
CA THR A 449 -3.59 13.68 -2.94
C THR A 449 -2.90 12.40 -3.36
N PHE A 450 -1.74 12.43 -4.02
CA PHE A 450 -1.08 11.20 -4.46
C PHE A 450 -0.63 10.28 -3.31
N TYR A 451 -0.50 10.79 -2.07
CA TYR A 451 -0.26 9.96 -0.88
C TYR A 451 -1.38 8.94 -0.63
N THR A 452 -2.56 9.17 -1.20
CA THR A 452 -3.72 8.27 -1.02
C THR A 452 -3.52 6.89 -1.63
N ILE A 453 -2.54 6.71 -2.50
CA ILE A 453 -2.17 5.37 -3.01
C ILE A 453 -1.87 4.40 -1.85
N ALA A 454 -1.31 4.88 -0.74
CA ALA A 454 -0.99 4.07 0.42
C ALA A 454 -2.22 3.34 0.98
N PHE A 455 -3.41 3.92 0.93
CA PHE A 455 -4.66 3.29 1.40
C PHE A 455 -5.68 2.96 0.29
N GLN A 456 -5.34 3.17 -0.97
CA GLN A 456 -6.20 2.87 -2.12
C GLN A 456 -6.74 1.42 -2.12
N PRO A 457 -6.01 0.38 -1.71
CA PRO A 457 -6.57 -0.97 -1.65
C PRO A 457 -7.80 -1.08 -0.73
N TRP A 458 -7.85 -0.33 0.36
CA TRP A 458 -9.01 -0.32 1.27
C TRP A 458 -10.17 0.51 0.73
N ILE A 459 -9.91 1.48 -0.15
CA ILE A 459 -10.93 2.14 -0.98
C ILE A 459 -11.62 1.10 -1.87
N VAL A 460 -10.85 0.26 -2.56
CA VAL A 460 -11.40 -0.84 -3.38
C VAL A 460 -12.18 -1.84 -2.51
N LEU A 461 -11.64 -2.25 -1.37
CA LEU A 461 -12.33 -3.17 -0.46
C LEU A 461 -13.62 -2.58 0.11
N ALA A 462 -13.69 -1.26 0.33
CA ALA A 462 -14.91 -0.55 0.74
C ALA A 462 -16.00 -0.64 -0.33
N VAL A 463 -15.63 -0.39 -1.59
CA VAL A 463 -16.54 -0.59 -2.73
C VAL A 463 -17.01 -2.04 -2.81
N VAL A 464 -16.09 -3.00 -2.73
CA VAL A 464 -16.44 -4.43 -2.79
C VAL A 464 -17.34 -4.84 -1.61
N TYR A 465 -17.17 -4.25 -0.42
CA TYR A 465 -18.07 -4.46 0.71
C TYR A 465 -19.49 -3.98 0.39
N LEU A 466 -19.63 -2.80 -0.19
CA LEU A 466 -20.92 -2.26 -0.60
C LEU A 466 -21.58 -3.13 -1.67
N LEU A 467 -20.83 -3.53 -2.70
CA LEU A 467 -21.31 -4.44 -3.74
C LEU A 467 -21.73 -5.80 -3.18
N ALA A 468 -21.04 -6.31 -2.16
CA ALA A 468 -21.41 -7.55 -1.49
C ALA A 468 -22.79 -7.47 -0.82
N LEU A 469 -23.21 -6.29 -0.32
CA LEU A 469 -24.54 -6.09 0.25
C LEU A 469 -25.66 -6.05 -0.82
N LEU A 470 -25.31 -5.67 -2.05
CA LEU A 470 -26.25 -5.66 -3.17
C LEU A 470 -26.46 -7.05 -3.77
N LEU A 471 -25.51 -7.96 -3.60
CA LEU A 471 -25.62 -9.31 -4.11
C LEU A 471 -26.60 -10.13 -3.26
N PRO A 472 -27.63 -10.74 -3.90
CA PRO A 472 -28.62 -11.51 -3.17
C PRO A 472 -28.06 -12.84 -2.66
N PRO A 473 -28.54 -13.36 -1.52
CA PRO A 473 -28.17 -14.65 -1.00
C PRO A 473 -28.52 -15.79 -1.97
N ALA A 474 -27.84 -16.93 -1.84
CA ALA A 474 -27.99 -18.06 -2.76
C ALA A 474 -29.44 -18.56 -2.94
N GLY A 475 -30.30 -18.42 -1.92
CA GLY A 475 -31.72 -18.81 -1.96
C GLY A 475 -32.68 -17.71 -2.42
N ALA A 476 -32.21 -16.56 -2.89
CA ALA A 476 -33.08 -15.48 -3.35
C ALA A 476 -33.78 -15.82 -4.66
N ALA A 477 -34.96 -15.21 -4.88
CA ALA A 477 -35.72 -15.35 -6.10
C ALA A 477 -34.89 -15.06 -7.36
N PRO A 478 -35.09 -15.80 -8.47
CA PRO A 478 -34.29 -15.65 -9.70
C PRO A 478 -34.22 -14.21 -10.21
N ARG A 479 -35.31 -13.49 -10.23
CA ARG A 479 -35.38 -12.08 -10.66
C ARG A 479 -34.49 -11.17 -9.80
N ARG A 480 -34.47 -11.35 -8.48
CA ARG A 480 -33.62 -10.58 -7.57
C ARG A 480 -32.14 -10.87 -7.82
N ARG A 481 -31.80 -12.13 -8.11
CA ARG A 481 -30.44 -12.52 -8.47
C ARG A 481 -30.00 -11.89 -9.78
N GLN A 482 -30.86 -11.93 -10.82
CA GLN A 482 -30.57 -11.30 -12.11
C GLN A 482 -30.31 -9.79 -11.94
N ILE A 483 -31.16 -9.08 -11.19
CA ILE A 483 -31.00 -7.65 -10.93
C ILE A 483 -29.66 -7.37 -10.21
N GLY A 484 -29.32 -8.12 -9.16
CA GLY A 484 -28.07 -7.93 -8.43
C GLY A 484 -26.83 -8.12 -9.30
N TYR A 485 -26.80 -9.17 -10.14
CA TYR A 485 -25.69 -9.40 -11.06
C TYR A 485 -25.67 -8.38 -12.22
N ALA A 486 -26.82 -7.93 -12.70
CA ALA A 486 -26.89 -6.88 -13.72
C ALA A 486 -26.32 -5.55 -13.18
N LEU A 487 -26.73 -5.14 -11.97
CA LEU A 487 -26.20 -3.94 -11.31
C LEU A 487 -24.67 -4.03 -11.11
N LEU A 488 -24.17 -5.18 -10.67
CA LEU A 488 -22.73 -5.42 -10.57
C LEU A 488 -22.05 -5.27 -11.94
N GLY A 489 -22.61 -5.89 -13.00
CA GLY A 489 -22.08 -5.80 -14.37
C GLY A 489 -22.05 -4.36 -14.88
N VAL A 490 -23.14 -3.63 -14.72
CA VAL A 490 -23.20 -2.20 -15.10
C VAL A 490 -22.15 -1.38 -14.36
N TYR A 491 -21.99 -1.57 -13.06
CA TYR A 491 -20.96 -0.86 -12.29
C TYR A 491 -19.55 -1.16 -12.82
N LEU A 492 -19.22 -2.42 -13.10
CA LEU A 492 -17.91 -2.77 -13.65
C LEU A 492 -17.68 -2.15 -15.04
N LEU A 493 -18.72 -2.07 -15.88
CA LEU A 493 -18.63 -1.35 -17.15
C LEU A 493 -18.40 0.15 -16.96
N VAL A 494 -19.02 0.78 -15.95
CA VAL A 494 -18.77 2.19 -15.61
C VAL A 494 -17.31 2.39 -15.17
N VAL A 495 -16.76 1.50 -14.35
CA VAL A 495 -15.34 1.56 -13.95
C VAL A 495 -14.43 1.45 -15.18
N LEU A 496 -14.69 0.50 -16.08
CA LEU A 496 -13.92 0.32 -17.31
C LEU A 496 -14.01 1.54 -18.24
N ALA A 497 -15.23 2.07 -18.44
CA ALA A 497 -15.46 3.26 -19.25
C ALA A 497 -14.73 4.50 -18.68
N ASN A 498 -14.79 4.69 -17.36
CA ASN A 498 -14.05 5.78 -16.69
C ASN A 498 -12.53 5.65 -16.87
N PHE A 499 -11.99 4.45 -16.75
CA PHE A 499 -10.57 4.19 -17.01
C PHE A 499 -10.20 4.46 -18.47
N ALA A 500 -10.99 3.95 -19.42
CA ALA A 500 -10.75 4.15 -20.85
C ALA A 500 -10.85 5.62 -21.25
N PHE A 501 -11.80 6.37 -20.71
CA PHE A 501 -11.94 7.80 -20.95
C PHE A 501 -10.68 8.58 -20.52
N ASN A 502 -10.11 8.23 -19.36
CA ASN A 502 -8.92 8.91 -18.82
C ASN A 502 -7.58 8.29 -19.31
N TRP A 503 -7.61 7.22 -20.08
CA TRP A 503 -6.41 6.53 -20.56
C TRP A 503 -5.33 7.45 -21.16
N PRO A 504 -5.66 8.46 -22.00
CA PRO A 504 -4.66 9.36 -22.55
C PRO A 504 -3.86 10.12 -21.49
N ILE A 505 -4.51 10.60 -20.43
CA ILE A 505 -3.87 11.35 -19.34
C ILE A 505 -3.22 10.45 -18.29
N TYR A 506 -3.36 9.14 -18.39
CA TYR A 506 -2.62 8.17 -17.58
C TYR A 506 -1.34 7.68 -18.26
N THR A 507 -1.22 7.88 -19.58
CA THR A 507 -0.20 7.26 -20.42
C THR A 507 0.62 8.24 -21.25
N ALA A 508 0.54 9.52 -20.95
CA ALA A 508 1.24 10.60 -21.65
C ALA A 508 0.97 10.60 -23.17
N GLN A 509 -0.26 10.31 -23.60
CA GLN A 509 -0.62 10.45 -25.01
C GLN A 509 -0.81 11.93 -25.36
N VAL A 510 -0.37 12.28 -26.57
CA VAL A 510 -0.63 13.61 -27.12
C VAL A 510 -2.07 13.64 -27.63
N ILE A 511 -2.87 14.56 -27.08
CA ILE A 511 -4.29 14.75 -27.43
C ILE A 511 -4.57 16.25 -27.61
N PRO A 512 -5.56 16.63 -28.44
CA PRO A 512 -6.03 18.01 -28.51
C PRO A 512 -6.29 18.59 -27.12
N TYR A 513 -5.95 19.87 -26.94
CA TYR A 513 -6.10 20.54 -25.64
C TYR A 513 -7.56 20.50 -25.12
N GLU A 514 -8.54 20.62 -26.01
CA GLU A 514 -9.97 20.49 -25.67
C GLU A 514 -10.28 19.10 -25.11
N HIS A 515 -9.72 18.04 -25.69
CA HIS A 515 -9.92 16.68 -25.20
C HIS A 515 -9.29 16.47 -23.82
N TRP A 516 -8.17 17.16 -23.54
CA TRP A 516 -7.61 17.17 -22.18
C TRP A 516 -8.54 17.91 -21.22
N GLN A 517 -9.09 19.07 -21.61
CA GLN A 517 -10.04 19.84 -20.78
C GLN A 517 -11.31 19.05 -20.44
N TRP A 518 -11.85 18.22 -21.36
CA TRP A 518 -13.00 17.36 -21.06
C TRP A 518 -12.78 16.39 -19.90
N ARG A 519 -11.54 16.13 -19.54
CA ARG A 519 -11.12 15.25 -18.42
C ARG A 519 -10.90 16.02 -17.12
N MET A 520 -10.80 17.32 -17.22
CA MET A 520 -10.64 18.24 -16.08
C MET A 520 -12.02 18.73 -15.63
N TRP A 521 -12.72 17.88 -14.87
CA TRP A 521 -14.11 18.15 -14.49
C TRP A 521 -14.28 19.28 -13.48
N PHE A 522 -13.23 19.61 -12.74
CA PHE A 522 -13.22 20.69 -11.78
C PHE A 522 -12.05 21.65 -12.06
N PRO A 523 -12.24 22.97 -11.83
CA PRO A 523 -11.12 23.93 -11.95
C PRO A 523 -9.92 23.57 -11.08
N SER A 524 -10.15 22.88 -9.95
CA SER A 524 -9.10 22.42 -9.05
C SER A 524 -8.26 21.24 -9.61
N TRP A 525 -8.61 20.67 -10.74
CA TRP A 525 -7.85 19.60 -11.39
C TRP A 525 -6.77 20.11 -12.36
N VAL A 526 -6.72 21.44 -12.57
CA VAL A 526 -5.80 22.12 -13.49
C VAL A 526 -4.65 22.79 -12.73
#